data_e7c6f9f3da7964b4c81155102c217876
#
_entry.id   e7c6f9f3da7964b4c81155102c217876
#
_cell.length_a   1.000
_cell.length_b   1.000
_cell.length_c   1.000
_cell.angle_alpha   90.00
_cell.angle_beta   90.00
_cell.angle_gamma   90.00
#
_symmetry.space_group_name_H-M   'P 1'
#
loop_
_entity.id
_entity.type
_entity.pdbx_description
1 polymer ?
#
loop_
_entity_poly.entity_id
_entity_poly.type
_entity_poly.pdbx_seq_one_letter_code
_entity_poly.pdbx_strand_id
1 'polypeptide(L)'
;MYKKLMVFLMILFSFTSFAKDKLKIGVTLQPYYSFVENVVKDKAEVIPVVRLDLYDSHSYQPKPEDIKRINNLDVLVVNGIGHDEFIFDILNAADRKKDIKVLYANKNVSLMPIAGSIRGEKVMNPHTFISVTTSIQQVYNIAKELGNIDSANKDFYLKNARDYAKKLRKLKSDALNEIKNLGNVDIRVATLHGGYDYLLSEFGIDVKAVIEPSHGAQPSAADLEKIIKIIKKEKIDIIFGEKNFNNKFVETIHKETGVEVRSLSHMTNGPYEANGFEKFIKIDLDEVVKAIKDVAKKRGNK
;
A
#
# COMPACT_ATOMS: atom_id res chain seq x y z
N MET A 1 74.18 -23.78 32.25
CA MET A 1 72.92 -24.25 31.70
C MET A 1 71.85 -23.10 31.87
N TYR A 2 71.67 -22.26 30.87
CA TYR A 2 70.70 -21.15 30.94
C TYR A 2 69.44 -21.58 30.25
N LYS A 3 68.36 -21.74 31.04
CA LYS A 3 66.97 -21.91 30.49
C LYS A 3 66.46 -20.54 30.01
N LYS A 4 66.31 -20.37 28.68
CA LYS A 4 65.64 -19.23 28.08
C LYS A 4 64.16 -19.40 28.30
N LEU A 5 63.56 -18.50 29.12
CA LEU A 5 62.17 -18.38 29.32
C LEU A 5 61.60 -17.53 28.15
N MET A 6 60.89 -18.16 27.20
CA MET A 6 60.28 -17.51 26.08
C MET A 6 58.87 -17.07 26.52
N VAL A 7 58.70 -15.77 26.80
CA VAL A 7 57.41 -15.17 27.11
C VAL A 7 56.68 -14.92 25.79
N PHE A 8 55.63 -15.73 25.52
CA PHE A 8 54.76 -15.56 24.37
C PHE A 8 53.72 -14.48 24.72
N LEU A 9 53.98 -13.26 24.24
CA LEU A 9 53.05 -12.14 24.41
C LEU A 9 51.86 -12.33 23.42
N MET A 10 50.74 -12.92 23.87
CA MET A 10 49.48 -12.97 23.13
C MET A 10 48.88 -11.56 23.10
N ILE A 11 49.08 -10.85 22.01
CA ILE A 11 48.34 -9.59 21.74
C ILE A 11 46.92 -10.00 21.37
N LEU A 12 46.01 -9.93 22.34
CA LEU A 12 44.56 -9.96 22.11
C LEU A 12 44.17 -8.67 21.37
N PHE A 13 44.15 -8.74 20.05
CA PHE A 13 43.43 -7.72 19.24
C PHE A 13 41.94 -7.86 19.54
N SER A 14 41.49 -7.13 20.55
CA SER A 14 40.06 -6.88 20.74
C SER A 14 39.59 -6.06 19.54
N PHE A 15 39.03 -6.75 18.53
CA PHE A 15 38.23 -6.09 17.55
C PHE A 15 36.98 -5.50 18.25
N THR A 16 37.08 -4.28 18.74
CA THR A 16 35.90 -3.49 19.05
C THR A 16 35.22 -3.22 17.71
N SER A 17 34.33 -4.13 17.33
CA SER A 17 33.37 -3.86 16.29
C SER A 17 32.52 -2.69 16.79
N PHE A 18 32.86 -1.46 16.38
CA PHE A 18 31.92 -0.35 16.49
C PHE A 18 30.70 -0.78 15.69
N ALA A 19 29.67 -1.24 16.36
CA ALA A 19 28.39 -1.45 15.73
C ALA A 19 28.00 -0.09 15.12
N LYS A 20 28.06 0.01 13.80
CA LYS A 20 27.56 1.18 13.08
C LYS A 20 26.09 1.33 13.48
N ASP A 21 25.70 2.51 13.90
CA ASP A 21 24.30 2.77 14.24
C ASP A 21 23.42 2.31 13.09
N LYS A 22 22.33 1.63 13.43
CA LYS A 22 21.38 1.14 12.43
C LYS A 22 20.78 2.33 11.68
N LEU A 23 20.66 2.19 10.37
CA LEU A 23 19.97 3.15 9.53
C LEU A 23 18.52 3.33 10.02
N LYS A 24 18.08 4.58 10.22
CA LYS A 24 16.72 4.92 10.64
C LYS A 24 15.90 5.33 9.43
N ILE A 25 14.91 4.51 9.12
CA ILE A 25 14.09 4.65 7.91
C ILE A 25 12.67 5.04 8.30
N GLY A 26 12.28 6.26 7.95
CA GLY A 26 10.91 6.73 8.09
C GLY A 26 10.01 6.20 6.98
N VAL A 27 8.74 5.96 7.29
CA VAL A 27 7.71 5.58 6.32
C VAL A 27 6.46 6.42 6.51
N THR A 28 5.79 6.77 5.41
CA THR A 28 4.60 7.62 5.45
C THR A 28 3.32 6.83 5.62
N LEU A 29 3.18 5.69 4.95
CA LEU A 29 1.97 4.87 4.94
C LEU A 29 2.23 3.49 5.54
N GLN A 30 1.19 2.90 6.12
CA GLN A 30 1.24 1.59 6.77
C GLN A 30 1.73 0.45 5.84
N PRO A 31 1.35 0.37 4.54
CA PRO A 31 1.93 -0.64 3.65
C PRO A 31 3.44 -0.54 3.52
N TYR A 32 4.00 0.67 3.48
CA TYR A 32 5.45 0.88 3.38
C TYR A 32 6.19 0.42 4.64
N TYR A 33 5.55 0.50 5.81
CA TYR A 33 6.11 -0.11 7.01
C TYR A 33 6.34 -1.61 6.81
N SER A 34 5.31 -2.33 6.36
CA SER A 34 5.42 -3.76 6.08
C SER A 34 6.47 -4.07 5.01
N PHE A 35 6.54 -3.26 3.95
CA PHE A 35 7.51 -3.48 2.86
C PHE A 35 8.93 -3.28 3.36
N VAL A 36 9.22 -2.18 4.04
CA VAL A 36 10.56 -1.86 4.55
C VAL A 36 10.98 -2.88 5.60
N GLU A 37 10.13 -3.20 6.58
CA GLU A 37 10.40 -4.22 7.61
C GLU A 37 10.76 -5.57 7.00
N ASN A 38 10.04 -6.03 5.97
CA ASN A 38 10.35 -7.29 5.29
C ASN A 38 11.63 -7.23 4.48
N VAL A 39 12.07 -6.07 4.03
CA VAL A 39 13.33 -5.87 3.31
C VAL A 39 14.50 -5.78 4.25
N VAL A 40 14.44 -4.94 5.28
CA VAL A 40 15.61 -4.61 6.11
C VAL A 40 15.78 -5.54 7.31
N LYS A 41 14.72 -6.10 7.85
CA LYS A 41 14.73 -6.96 9.05
C LYS A 41 15.49 -6.29 10.21
N ASP A 42 16.52 -6.95 10.73
CA ASP A 42 17.36 -6.50 11.84
C ASP A 42 18.45 -5.49 11.43
N LYS A 43 18.61 -5.18 10.13
CA LYS A 43 19.69 -4.30 9.63
C LYS A 43 19.39 -2.81 9.75
N ALA A 44 18.14 -2.42 9.87
CA ALA A 44 17.72 -1.03 10.03
C ALA A 44 16.56 -0.94 11.03
N GLU A 45 16.26 0.27 11.47
CA GLU A 45 15.10 0.62 12.30
C GLU A 45 14.05 1.27 11.41
N VAL A 46 12.80 0.78 11.42
CA VAL A 46 11.69 1.34 10.64
C VAL A 46 10.77 2.13 11.54
N ILE A 47 10.55 3.39 11.21
CA ILE A 47 9.86 4.36 12.06
C ILE A 47 8.65 4.94 11.31
N PRO A 48 7.41 4.72 11.76
CA PRO A 48 6.26 5.45 11.25
C PRO A 48 6.41 6.95 11.51
N VAL A 49 6.43 7.76 10.47
CA VAL A 49 6.54 9.23 10.63
C VAL A 49 5.28 9.81 11.22
N VAL A 50 4.14 9.32 10.76
CA VAL A 50 2.80 9.76 11.18
C VAL A 50 1.99 8.60 11.76
N ARG A 51 1.01 8.92 12.59
CA ARG A 51 0.17 7.93 13.28
C ARG A 51 -1.16 7.73 12.52
N LEU A 52 -1.08 7.18 11.28
CA LEU A 52 -2.25 6.88 10.46
C LEU A 52 -3.09 5.71 11.00
N ASP A 53 -2.59 4.96 11.97
CA ASP A 53 -3.38 4.01 12.75
C ASP A 53 -4.56 4.68 13.50
N LEU A 54 -4.50 6.00 13.67
CA LEU A 54 -5.52 6.81 14.36
C LEU A 54 -6.25 7.79 13.43
N TYR A 55 -5.78 7.99 12.18
CA TYR A 55 -6.28 9.04 11.29
C TYR A 55 -6.36 8.55 9.85
N ASP A 56 -7.27 9.14 9.08
CA ASP A 56 -7.34 8.96 7.64
C ASP A 56 -6.17 9.68 6.95
N SER A 57 -5.46 8.95 6.08
CA SER A 57 -4.31 9.49 5.34
C SER A 57 -4.66 10.61 4.37
N HIS A 58 -5.87 10.62 3.80
CA HIS A 58 -6.32 11.66 2.86
C HIS A 58 -6.60 13.01 3.52
N SER A 59 -6.93 12.99 4.82
CA SER A 59 -7.27 14.18 5.59
C SER A 59 -6.24 14.52 6.67
N TYR A 60 -5.08 13.85 6.63
CA TYR A 60 -4.06 14.01 7.66
C TYR A 60 -3.50 15.43 7.71
N GLN A 61 -3.46 15.99 8.90
CA GLN A 61 -2.84 17.30 9.18
C GLN A 61 -1.57 17.08 10.00
N PRO A 62 -0.40 17.60 9.55
CA PRO A 62 0.86 17.51 10.26
C PRO A 62 0.81 18.01 11.69
N LYS A 63 1.53 17.35 12.59
CA LYS A 63 1.61 17.67 14.03
C LYS A 63 3.06 17.91 14.44
N PRO A 64 3.30 18.69 15.53
CA PRO A 64 4.66 18.95 16.03
C PRO A 64 5.47 17.67 16.33
N GLU A 65 4.81 16.59 16.72
CA GLU A 65 5.45 15.30 16.98
C GLU A 65 6.01 14.65 15.73
N ASP A 66 5.40 14.88 14.57
CA ASP A 66 5.85 14.33 13.28
C ASP A 66 7.18 14.99 12.88
N ILE A 67 7.29 16.31 13.12
CA ILE A 67 8.54 17.06 12.90
C ILE A 67 9.67 16.48 13.77
N LYS A 68 9.39 16.16 15.04
CA LYS A 68 10.38 15.54 15.93
C LYS A 68 10.83 14.16 15.42
N ARG A 69 9.91 13.35 14.88
CA ARG A 69 10.27 12.03 14.33
C ARG A 69 11.17 12.16 13.11
N ILE A 70 10.87 13.08 12.20
CA ILE A 70 11.68 13.31 10.98
C ILE A 70 13.11 13.72 11.32
N ASN A 71 13.34 14.49 12.38
CA ASN A 71 14.67 14.94 12.76
C ASN A 71 15.67 13.82 13.05
N ASN A 72 15.20 12.64 13.38
CA ASN A 72 16.02 11.47 13.73
C ASN A 72 16.18 10.46 12.58
N LEU A 73 15.71 10.78 11.36
CA LEU A 73 15.74 9.85 10.23
C LEU A 73 16.94 10.08 9.32
N ASP A 74 17.44 9.00 8.74
CA ASP A 74 18.45 8.99 7.67
C ASP A 74 17.82 8.91 6.28
N VAL A 75 16.72 8.15 6.17
CA VAL A 75 15.98 7.90 4.93
C VAL A 75 14.49 8.06 5.19
N LEU A 76 13.76 8.51 4.19
CA LEU A 76 12.31 8.58 4.20
C LEU A 76 11.74 7.88 2.97
N VAL A 77 10.87 6.90 3.16
CA VAL A 77 10.15 6.21 2.09
C VAL A 77 8.76 6.83 1.94
N VAL A 78 8.46 7.30 0.74
CA VAL A 78 7.21 7.98 0.39
C VAL A 78 6.51 7.30 -0.79
N ASN A 79 5.20 7.49 -0.92
CA ASN A 79 4.46 7.15 -2.13
C ASN A 79 4.98 7.95 -3.33
N GLY A 80 4.98 9.26 -3.22
CA GLY A 80 5.62 10.18 -4.16
C GLY A 80 4.83 10.46 -5.44
N ILE A 81 3.58 10.03 -5.51
CA ILE A 81 2.65 10.27 -6.65
C ILE A 81 1.26 10.69 -6.18
N GLY A 82 1.15 11.22 -4.99
CA GLY A 82 -0.09 11.53 -4.28
C GLY A 82 -0.27 10.68 -3.04
N HIS A 83 -1.27 10.99 -2.22
CA HIS A 83 -1.66 10.29 -1.01
C HIS A 83 -0.87 10.62 0.27
N ASP A 84 0.38 11.08 0.16
CA ASP A 84 1.24 11.41 1.30
C ASP A 84 1.95 12.76 1.14
N GLU A 85 1.34 13.70 0.42
CA GLU A 85 1.92 15.04 0.19
C GLU A 85 2.17 15.82 1.47
N PHE A 86 1.41 15.57 2.54
CA PHE A 86 1.62 16.16 3.86
C PHE A 86 3.04 15.99 4.39
N ILE A 87 3.78 14.97 3.89
CA ILE A 87 5.14 14.70 4.33
C ILE A 87 6.12 15.81 3.91
N PHE A 88 5.88 16.45 2.77
CA PHE A 88 6.75 17.51 2.28
C PHE A 88 6.61 18.79 3.12
N ASP A 89 5.43 19.05 3.68
CA ASP A 89 5.21 20.15 4.64
C ASP A 89 5.95 19.86 5.94
N ILE A 90 5.93 18.62 6.43
CA ILE A 90 6.68 18.20 7.62
C ILE A 90 8.19 18.32 7.39
N LEU A 91 8.69 17.89 6.21
CA LEU A 91 10.11 18.02 5.83
C LEU A 91 10.55 19.48 5.77
N ASN A 92 9.73 20.36 5.21
CA ASN A 92 10.00 21.78 5.14
C ASN A 92 10.03 22.41 6.54
N ALA A 93 9.07 22.07 7.41
CA ALA A 93 9.00 22.56 8.78
C ALA A 93 10.15 22.05 9.67
N ALA A 94 10.68 20.86 9.38
CA ALA A 94 11.82 20.27 10.06
C ALA A 94 13.18 20.79 9.54
N ASP A 95 13.20 21.59 8.47
CA ASP A 95 14.41 22.00 7.74
C ASP A 95 15.34 20.83 7.33
N ARG A 96 14.73 19.66 7.05
CA ARG A 96 15.44 18.40 6.75
C ARG A 96 15.45 18.04 5.28
N LYS A 97 14.84 18.88 4.42
CA LYS A 97 14.65 18.56 2.99
C LYS A 97 15.96 18.31 2.24
N LYS A 98 17.07 18.90 2.69
CA LYS A 98 18.39 18.73 2.04
C LYS A 98 19.21 17.58 2.61
N ASP A 99 18.94 17.17 3.86
CA ASP A 99 19.79 16.23 4.60
C ASP A 99 19.26 14.80 4.56
N ILE A 100 17.91 14.63 4.50
CA ILE A 100 17.29 13.32 4.48
C ILE A 100 17.20 12.78 3.05
N LYS A 101 17.49 11.50 2.88
CA LYS A 101 17.35 10.81 1.58
C LYS A 101 15.91 10.37 1.37
N VAL A 102 15.19 11.03 0.46
CA VAL A 102 13.81 10.66 0.11
C VAL A 102 13.83 9.57 -0.95
N LEU A 103 13.20 8.43 -0.64
CA LEU A 103 13.02 7.29 -1.52
C LEU A 103 11.56 7.22 -1.98
N TYR A 104 11.36 7.34 -3.29
CA TYR A 104 10.05 7.29 -3.92
C TYR A 104 9.71 5.84 -4.27
N ALA A 105 8.76 5.23 -3.54
CA ALA A 105 8.39 3.82 -3.71
C ALA A 105 7.86 3.53 -5.11
N ASN A 106 7.19 4.49 -5.73
CA ASN A 106 6.60 4.37 -7.07
C ASN A 106 7.55 4.71 -8.24
N LYS A 107 8.84 4.90 -7.98
CA LYS A 107 9.81 5.10 -9.08
C LYS A 107 9.76 3.93 -10.05
N ASN A 108 9.41 4.19 -11.32
CA ASN A 108 9.27 3.18 -12.38
C ASN A 108 8.18 2.10 -12.13
N VAL A 109 7.23 2.34 -11.26
CA VAL A 109 6.03 1.50 -11.13
C VAL A 109 5.07 1.84 -12.27
N SER A 110 4.42 0.82 -12.84
CA SER A 110 3.40 1.01 -13.86
C SER A 110 2.17 1.65 -13.27
N LEU A 111 1.85 2.87 -13.71
CA LEU A 111 0.73 3.65 -13.17
C LEU A 111 -0.51 3.53 -14.07
N MET A 112 -1.68 3.49 -13.44
CA MET A 112 -3.00 3.55 -14.07
C MET A 112 -3.65 4.90 -13.78
N PRO A 113 -4.44 5.47 -14.71
CA PRO A 113 -5.30 6.60 -14.40
C PRO A 113 -6.42 6.18 -13.43
N ILE A 114 -6.97 7.13 -12.66
CA ILE A 114 -8.17 6.88 -11.87
C ILE A 114 -9.34 6.59 -12.82
N ALA A 115 -10.05 5.47 -12.61
CA ALA A 115 -11.22 5.13 -13.38
C ALA A 115 -12.34 6.17 -13.13
N GLY A 116 -13.14 6.45 -14.16
CA GLY A 116 -14.28 7.36 -14.05
C GLY A 116 -13.95 8.85 -13.87
N SER A 117 -12.69 9.26 -14.07
CA SER A 117 -12.30 10.68 -14.00
C SER A 117 -13.11 11.53 -15.00
N ILE A 118 -14.01 12.36 -14.47
CA ILE A 118 -14.99 13.17 -15.26
C ILE A 118 -14.30 14.39 -15.91
N ARG A 119 -13.08 14.77 -15.49
CA ARG A 119 -12.44 16.04 -15.84
C ARG A 119 -11.46 16.01 -17.01
N GLY A 120 -11.40 14.94 -17.79
CA GLY A 120 -10.52 14.87 -18.98
C GLY A 120 -9.00 14.88 -18.70
N GLU A 121 -8.58 15.19 -17.51
CA GLU A 121 -7.19 15.06 -17.07
C GLU A 121 -6.95 13.63 -16.55
N LYS A 122 -5.97 12.96 -17.14
CA LYS A 122 -5.53 11.64 -16.65
C LYS A 122 -4.78 11.80 -15.34
N VAL A 123 -5.51 11.95 -14.23
CA VAL A 123 -4.90 11.91 -12.91
C VAL A 123 -4.46 10.48 -12.64
N MET A 124 -3.17 10.28 -12.36
CA MET A 124 -2.65 8.95 -12.02
C MET A 124 -3.14 8.53 -10.64
N ASN A 125 -3.56 7.27 -10.56
CA ASN A 125 -4.08 6.70 -9.31
C ASN A 125 -2.92 6.46 -8.33
N PRO A 126 -2.91 7.10 -7.15
CA PRO A 126 -1.83 6.96 -6.18
C PRO A 126 -1.90 5.69 -5.33
N HIS A 127 -2.99 4.92 -5.43
CA HIS A 127 -3.26 3.75 -4.58
C HIS A 127 -2.55 2.47 -5.07
N THR A 128 -1.35 2.61 -5.59
CA THR A 128 -0.51 1.49 -6.09
C THR A 128 -0.23 0.41 -5.04
N PHE A 129 -0.27 0.77 -3.77
CA PHE A 129 -0.11 -0.17 -2.65
C PHE A 129 -1.36 -1.04 -2.42
N ILE A 130 -2.51 -0.77 -3.06
CA ILE A 130 -3.70 -1.63 -3.01
C ILE A 130 -3.66 -2.62 -4.18
N SER A 131 -2.58 -3.36 -4.33
CA SER A 131 -2.40 -4.42 -5.34
C SER A 131 -1.15 -5.22 -5.03
N VAL A 132 -1.19 -6.51 -5.26
CA VAL A 132 -0.02 -7.38 -5.10
C VAL A 132 1.06 -7.04 -6.14
N THR A 133 0.66 -6.82 -7.39
CA THR A 133 1.59 -6.63 -8.51
C THR A 133 2.41 -5.35 -8.35
N THR A 134 1.77 -4.22 -8.10
CA THR A 134 2.45 -2.93 -7.90
C THR A 134 3.20 -2.87 -6.59
N SER A 135 2.69 -3.49 -5.52
CA SER A 135 3.41 -3.61 -4.25
C SER A 135 4.71 -4.40 -4.38
N ILE A 136 4.74 -5.46 -5.18
CA ILE A 136 5.99 -6.19 -5.47
C ILE A 136 7.00 -5.28 -6.18
N GLN A 137 6.55 -4.44 -7.13
CA GLN A 137 7.44 -3.48 -7.79
C GLN A 137 8.00 -2.46 -6.79
N GLN A 138 7.16 -1.95 -5.88
CA GLN A 138 7.57 -1.05 -4.81
C GLN A 138 8.58 -1.71 -3.86
N VAL A 139 8.35 -2.95 -3.44
CA VAL A 139 9.29 -3.72 -2.60
C VAL A 139 10.66 -3.84 -3.26
N TYR A 140 10.73 -4.13 -4.55
CA TYR A 140 12.00 -4.19 -5.28
C TYR A 140 12.67 -2.82 -5.41
N ASN A 141 11.91 -1.75 -5.65
CA ASN A 141 12.44 -0.38 -5.69
C ASN A 141 13.05 0.01 -4.35
N ILE A 142 12.31 -0.23 -3.27
CA ILE A 142 12.76 0.05 -1.90
C ILE A 142 14.07 -0.72 -1.62
N ALA A 143 14.11 -2.02 -1.88
CA ALA A 143 15.31 -2.84 -1.64
C ALA A 143 16.51 -2.36 -2.46
N LYS A 144 16.31 -1.99 -3.72
CA LYS A 144 17.36 -1.48 -4.62
C LYS A 144 17.91 -0.14 -4.12
N GLU A 145 17.04 0.81 -3.82
CA GLU A 145 17.45 2.14 -3.37
C GLU A 145 18.09 2.10 -1.97
N LEU A 146 17.57 1.29 -1.04
CA LEU A 146 18.21 1.07 0.27
C LEU A 146 19.56 0.40 0.10
N GLY A 147 19.71 -0.55 -0.82
CA GLY A 147 21.00 -1.17 -1.12
C GLY A 147 22.02 -0.23 -1.76
N ASN A 148 21.58 0.87 -2.40
CA ASN A 148 22.48 1.94 -2.87
C ASN A 148 22.93 2.87 -1.73
N ILE A 149 22.08 3.03 -0.70
CA ILE A 149 22.38 3.85 0.49
C ILE A 149 23.25 3.08 1.48
N ASP A 150 22.93 1.82 1.70
CA ASP A 150 23.62 0.90 2.61
C ASP A 150 24.17 -0.30 1.83
N SER A 151 25.25 -0.05 1.11
CA SER A 151 25.86 -1.02 0.18
C SER A 151 26.33 -2.32 0.84
N ALA A 152 26.70 -2.26 2.12
CA ALA A 152 27.11 -3.43 2.89
C ALA A 152 25.98 -4.47 3.06
N ASN A 153 24.71 -4.02 3.08
CA ASN A 153 23.54 -4.88 3.24
C ASN A 153 22.73 -5.07 1.93
N LYS A 154 23.25 -4.61 0.79
CA LYS A 154 22.53 -4.62 -0.52
C LYS A 154 22.00 -6.01 -0.89
N ASP A 155 22.86 -7.04 -0.83
CA ASP A 155 22.48 -8.39 -1.23
C ASP A 155 21.45 -9.01 -0.26
N PHE A 156 21.55 -8.66 1.03
CA PHE A 156 20.59 -9.05 2.05
C PHE A 156 19.21 -8.44 1.75
N TYR A 157 19.13 -7.14 1.45
CA TYR A 157 17.88 -6.46 1.10
C TYR A 157 17.26 -7.04 -0.17
N LEU A 158 18.04 -7.26 -1.22
CA LEU A 158 17.56 -7.84 -2.47
C LEU A 158 17.08 -9.29 -2.31
N LYS A 159 17.75 -10.08 -1.45
CA LYS A 159 17.29 -11.44 -1.13
C LYS A 159 15.96 -11.40 -0.40
N ASN A 160 15.83 -10.58 0.62
CA ASN A 160 14.61 -10.45 1.40
C ASN A 160 13.43 -9.93 0.53
N ALA A 161 13.68 -8.99 -0.37
CA ALA A 161 12.68 -8.52 -1.33
C ALA A 161 12.17 -9.67 -2.24
N ARG A 162 13.07 -10.54 -2.72
CA ARG A 162 12.68 -11.72 -3.51
C ARG A 162 11.82 -12.70 -2.71
N ASP A 163 12.22 -12.96 -1.46
CA ASP A 163 11.50 -13.89 -0.56
C ASP A 163 10.10 -13.31 -0.23
N TYR A 164 10.02 -12.01 0.04
CA TYR A 164 8.75 -11.35 0.29
C TYR A 164 7.85 -11.30 -0.95
N ALA A 165 8.40 -10.96 -2.11
CA ALA A 165 7.68 -10.99 -3.38
C ALA A 165 7.13 -12.39 -3.73
N LYS A 166 7.87 -13.47 -3.39
CA LYS A 166 7.39 -14.85 -3.55
C LYS A 166 6.15 -15.11 -2.69
N LYS A 167 6.16 -14.64 -1.44
CA LYS A 167 5.04 -14.75 -0.51
C LYS A 167 3.80 -14.01 -1.04
N LEU A 168 3.98 -12.78 -1.52
CA LEU A 168 2.89 -11.98 -2.08
C LEU A 168 2.32 -12.61 -3.37
N ARG A 169 3.18 -13.10 -4.27
CA ARG A 169 2.72 -13.82 -5.48
C ARG A 169 1.90 -15.05 -5.14
N LYS A 170 2.26 -15.75 -4.05
CA LYS A 170 1.49 -16.91 -3.61
C LYS A 170 0.07 -16.51 -3.19
N LEU A 171 -0.10 -15.44 -2.41
CA LEU A 171 -1.42 -14.95 -2.01
C LEU A 171 -2.31 -14.65 -3.24
N LYS A 172 -1.77 -13.92 -4.22
CA LYS A 172 -2.48 -13.64 -5.48
C LYS A 172 -2.80 -14.91 -6.26
N SER A 173 -1.84 -15.82 -6.41
CA SER A 173 -2.04 -17.08 -7.13
C SER A 173 -3.08 -17.94 -6.48
N ASP A 174 -3.09 -18.04 -5.15
CA ASP A 174 -4.09 -18.80 -4.40
C ASP A 174 -5.50 -18.24 -4.67
N ALA A 175 -5.67 -16.91 -4.60
CA ALA A 175 -6.94 -16.25 -4.90
C ALA A 175 -7.43 -16.49 -6.34
N LEU A 176 -6.54 -16.33 -7.33
CA LEU A 176 -6.89 -16.58 -8.74
C LEU A 176 -7.23 -18.05 -9.00
N ASN A 177 -6.56 -18.98 -8.33
CA ASN A 177 -6.84 -20.41 -8.45
C ASN A 177 -8.25 -20.78 -7.95
N GLU A 178 -8.79 -20.04 -6.99
CA GLU A 178 -10.14 -20.28 -6.48
C GLU A 178 -11.26 -20.01 -7.49
N ILE A 179 -11.00 -19.17 -8.48
CA ILE A 179 -11.98 -18.77 -9.50
C ILE A 179 -11.67 -19.29 -10.90
N LYS A 180 -10.52 -19.95 -11.11
CA LYS A 180 -10.07 -20.38 -12.45
C LYS A 180 -11.06 -21.25 -13.21
N ASN A 181 -11.85 -22.04 -12.50
CA ASN A 181 -12.82 -22.97 -13.10
C ASN A 181 -14.16 -22.30 -13.44
N LEU A 182 -14.39 -21.05 -13.01
CA LEU A 182 -15.62 -20.31 -13.30
C LEU A 182 -15.65 -19.74 -14.72
N GLY A 183 -14.53 -19.86 -15.47
CA GLY A 183 -14.39 -19.22 -16.77
C GLY A 183 -14.37 -17.68 -16.68
N ASN A 184 -14.77 -17.03 -17.76
CA ASN A 184 -14.88 -15.57 -17.80
C ASN A 184 -16.23 -15.14 -17.20
N VAL A 185 -16.19 -14.61 -15.96
CA VAL A 185 -17.38 -14.05 -15.30
C VAL A 185 -17.46 -12.56 -15.65
N ASP A 186 -18.50 -12.16 -16.40
CA ASP A 186 -18.77 -10.73 -16.68
C ASP A 186 -19.30 -10.07 -15.41
N ILE A 187 -18.40 -9.69 -14.49
CA ILE A 187 -18.73 -8.92 -13.30
C ILE A 187 -18.56 -7.44 -13.56
N ARG A 188 -19.56 -6.63 -13.23
CA ARG A 188 -19.57 -5.17 -13.43
C ARG A 188 -19.53 -4.47 -12.09
N VAL A 189 -18.48 -3.67 -11.88
CA VAL A 189 -18.13 -3.11 -10.60
C VAL A 189 -18.13 -1.59 -10.65
N ALA A 190 -18.64 -0.98 -9.58
CA ALA A 190 -18.37 0.41 -9.22
C ALA A 190 -17.61 0.45 -7.89
N THR A 191 -16.93 1.56 -7.61
CA THR A 191 -16.23 1.78 -6.34
C THR A 191 -16.72 3.08 -5.70
N LEU A 192 -16.64 3.16 -4.37
CA LEU A 192 -16.99 4.40 -3.68
C LEU A 192 -16.00 5.50 -4.03
N HIS A 193 -14.70 5.23 -3.94
CA HIS A 193 -13.66 6.12 -4.44
C HIS A 193 -12.67 5.38 -5.35
N GLY A 194 -11.82 6.10 -6.08
CA GLY A 194 -10.91 5.57 -7.08
C GLY A 194 -9.67 4.88 -6.52
N GLY A 195 -9.82 4.06 -5.45
CA GLY A 195 -8.68 3.44 -4.76
C GLY A 195 -8.36 2.00 -5.21
N TYR A 196 -9.31 1.30 -5.81
CA TYR A 196 -9.23 -0.15 -5.97
C TYR A 196 -8.93 -0.63 -7.39
N ASP A 197 -8.66 0.28 -8.33
CA ASP A 197 -8.43 -0.06 -9.74
C ASP A 197 -7.31 -1.08 -9.94
N TYR A 198 -6.17 -0.89 -9.24
CA TYR A 198 -5.03 -1.81 -9.33
C TYR A 198 -5.38 -3.22 -8.83
N LEU A 199 -6.09 -3.33 -7.71
CA LEU A 199 -6.53 -4.62 -7.16
C LEU A 199 -7.49 -5.33 -8.11
N LEU A 200 -8.53 -4.62 -8.57
CA LEU A 200 -9.58 -5.19 -9.41
C LEU A 200 -9.03 -5.61 -10.78
N SER A 201 -8.07 -4.86 -11.32
CA SER A 201 -7.39 -5.20 -12.57
C SER A 201 -6.63 -6.54 -12.49
N GLU A 202 -6.20 -6.98 -11.30
CA GLU A 202 -5.54 -8.29 -11.11
C GLU A 202 -6.48 -9.47 -11.40
N PHE A 203 -7.79 -9.22 -11.32
CA PHE A 203 -8.85 -10.17 -11.65
C PHE A 203 -9.49 -9.92 -13.04
N GLY A 204 -8.91 -9.00 -13.81
CA GLY A 204 -9.48 -8.60 -15.11
C GLY A 204 -10.77 -7.79 -15.01
N ILE A 205 -11.01 -7.15 -13.86
CA ILE A 205 -12.21 -6.36 -13.59
C ILE A 205 -11.91 -4.87 -13.83
N ASP A 206 -12.66 -4.26 -14.74
CA ASP A 206 -12.64 -2.81 -14.97
C ASP A 206 -13.68 -2.11 -14.10
N VAL A 207 -13.28 -1.07 -13.37
CA VAL A 207 -14.20 -0.20 -12.63
C VAL A 207 -15.01 0.62 -13.62
N LYS A 208 -16.33 0.47 -13.62
CA LYS A 208 -17.25 1.15 -14.55
C LYS A 208 -17.69 2.52 -14.07
N ALA A 209 -17.67 2.75 -12.74
CA ALA A 209 -18.02 4.03 -12.15
C ALA A 209 -17.33 4.22 -10.79
N VAL A 210 -17.00 5.46 -10.47
CA VAL A 210 -16.58 5.90 -9.13
C VAL A 210 -17.67 6.82 -8.58
N ILE A 211 -18.11 6.55 -7.35
CA ILE A 211 -19.29 7.21 -6.76
C ILE A 211 -18.92 8.57 -6.16
N GLU A 212 -17.79 8.63 -5.45
CA GLU A 212 -17.30 9.87 -4.86
C GLU A 212 -16.32 10.57 -5.80
N PRO A 213 -16.55 11.84 -6.11
CA PRO A 213 -15.64 12.59 -7.01
C PRO A 213 -14.27 12.83 -6.38
N SER A 214 -14.17 12.86 -5.05
CA SER A 214 -12.95 12.90 -4.26
C SER A 214 -13.20 12.24 -2.91
N HIS A 215 -12.17 11.68 -2.30
CA HIS A 215 -12.27 10.95 -1.03
C HIS A 215 -12.89 11.84 0.07
N GLY A 216 -13.93 11.32 0.73
CA GLY A 216 -14.66 12.03 1.79
C GLY A 216 -15.59 13.15 1.29
N ALA A 217 -15.64 13.43 -0.02
CA ALA A 217 -16.58 14.41 -0.57
C ALA A 217 -17.96 13.77 -0.74
N GLN A 218 -18.93 14.33 -0.05
CA GLN A 218 -20.32 13.88 -0.21
C GLN A 218 -20.86 14.28 -1.59
N PRO A 219 -21.43 13.32 -2.37
CA PRO A 219 -22.07 13.64 -3.63
C PRO A 219 -23.25 14.57 -3.41
N SER A 220 -23.48 15.50 -4.31
CA SER A 220 -24.72 16.27 -4.35
C SER A 220 -25.92 15.37 -4.76
N ALA A 221 -27.15 15.84 -4.54
CA ALA A 221 -28.35 15.11 -5.00
C ALA A 221 -28.32 14.86 -6.53
N ALA A 222 -27.80 15.80 -7.31
CA ALA A 222 -27.65 15.64 -8.75
C ALA A 222 -26.58 14.58 -9.12
N ASP A 223 -25.49 14.49 -8.35
CA ASP A 223 -24.47 13.46 -8.55
C ASP A 223 -25.03 12.08 -8.20
N LEU A 224 -25.78 11.98 -7.10
CA LEU A 224 -26.44 10.74 -6.70
C LEU A 224 -27.41 10.23 -7.78
N GLU A 225 -28.23 11.11 -8.38
CA GLU A 225 -29.14 10.76 -9.48
C GLU A 225 -28.33 10.22 -10.70
N LYS A 226 -27.23 10.88 -11.07
CA LYS A 226 -26.36 10.43 -12.17
C LYS A 226 -25.77 9.05 -11.87
N ILE A 227 -25.28 8.84 -10.64
CA ILE A 227 -24.70 7.56 -10.20
C ILE A 227 -25.74 6.44 -10.28
N ILE A 228 -26.98 6.66 -9.78
CA ILE A 228 -28.06 5.69 -9.88
C ILE A 228 -28.37 5.35 -11.35
N LYS A 229 -28.39 6.36 -12.24
CA LYS A 229 -28.57 6.14 -13.69
C LYS A 229 -27.45 5.30 -14.28
N ILE A 230 -26.18 5.57 -13.90
CA ILE A 230 -25.02 4.79 -14.36
C ILE A 230 -25.13 3.35 -13.86
N ILE A 231 -25.42 3.13 -12.58
CA ILE A 231 -25.56 1.79 -11.99
C ILE A 231 -26.60 0.97 -12.74
N LYS A 232 -27.79 1.56 -13.02
CA LYS A 232 -28.87 0.91 -13.77
C LYS A 232 -28.48 0.66 -15.24
N LYS A 233 -27.87 1.64 -15.91
CA LYS A 233 -27.45 1.55 -17.31
C LYS A 233 -26.36 0.50 -17.53
N GLU A 234 -25.31 0.55 -16.70
CA GLU A 234 -24.16 -0.34 -16.80
C GLU A 234 -24.43 -1.71 -16.13
N LYS A 235 -25.59 -1.87 -15.49
CA LYS A 235 -26.00 -3.11 -14.77
C LYS A 235 -24.93 -3.54 -13.78
N ILE A 236 -24.51 -2.59 -12.92
CA ILE A 236 -23.50 -2.84 -11.89
C ILE A 236 -23.99 -3.94 -10.95
N ASP A 237 -23.16 -4.96 -10.73
CA ASP A 237 -23.45 -6.09 -9.85
C ASP A 237 -23.08 -5.76 -8.40
N ILE A 238 -21.94 -5.06 -8.20
CA ILE A 238 -21.33 -4.82 -6.90
C ILE A 238 -20.71 -3.43 -6.84
N ILE A 239 -20.87 -2.79 -5.69
CA ILE A 239 -20.12 -1.59 -5.32
C ILE A 239 -19.11 -1.99 -4.24
N PHE A 240 -17.82 -1.72 -4.46
CA PHE A 240 -16.81 -1.83 -3.42
C PHE A 240 -16.57 -0.49 -2.73
N GLY A 241 -16.50 -0.52 -1.39
CA GLY A 241 -16.21 0.63 -0.56
C GLY A 241 -15.37 0.26 0.65
N GLU A 242 -15.04 1.21 1.49
CA GLU A 242 -14.27 0.97 2.71
C GLU A 242 -15.12 0.37 3.82
N LYS A 243 -14.53 -0.44 4.68
CA LYS A 243 -15.21 -1.19 5.74
C LYS A 243 -15.99 -0.30 6.74
N ASN A 244 -15.54 0.92 6.96
CA ASN A 244 -16.15 1.84 7.92
C ASN A 244 -17.02 2.91 7.26
N PHE A 245 -17.37 2.70 6.01
CA PHE A 245 -18.13 3.65 5.24
C PHE A 245 -19.63 3.52 5.56
N ASN A 246 -20.07 4.19 6.61
CA ASN A 246 -21.48 4.34 6.93
C ASN A 246 -22.01 5.57 6.19
N ASN A 247 -22.32 5.39 4.89
CA ASN A 247 -22.75 6.49 4.04
C ASN A 247 -24.23 6.32 3.68
N LYS A 248 -25.05 7.28 4.10
CA LYS A 248 -26.46 7.36 3.71
C LYS A 248 -26.68 7.30 2.19
N PHE A 249 -25.67 7.73 1.42
CA PHE A 249 -25.70 7.65 -0.04
C PHE A 249 -25.63 6.21 -0.53
N VAL A 250 -24.76 5.38 0.08
CA VAL A 250 -24.66 3.95 -0.24
C VAL A 250 -25.95 3.23 0.08
N GLU A 251 -26.57 3.53 1.23
CA GLU A 251 -27.87 2.98 1.60
C GLU A 251 -28.95 3.39 0.59
N THR A 252 -28.96 4.66 0.18
CA THR A 252 -29.89 5.16 -0.83
C THR A 252 -29.68 4.48 -2.17
N ILE A 253 -28.44 4.33 -2.63
CA ILE A 253 -28.10 3.63 -3.86
C ILE A 253 -28.57 2.17 -3.79
N HIS A 254 -28.28 1.47 -2.70
CA HIS A 254 -28.75 0.10 -2.49
C HIS A 254 -30.28 -0.01 -2.55
N LYS A 255 -30.98 0.89 -1.85
CA LYS A 255 -32.45 0.93 -1.83
C LYS A 255 -33.05 1.18 -3.22
N GLU A 256 -32.46 2.11 -4.00
CA GLU A 256 -32.97 2.52 -5.32
C GLU A 256 -32.58 1.55 -6.45
N THR A 257 -31.54 0.75 -6.27
CA THR A 257 -30.98 -0.08 -7.36
C THR A 257 -30.93 -1.56 -7.03
N GLY A 258 -30.99 -1.95 -5.76
CA GLY A 258 -30.79 -3.32 -5.31
C GLY A 258 -29.32 -3.81 -5.42
N VAL A 259 -28.37 -2.92 -5.80
CA VAL A 259 -26.97 -3.29 -5.96
C VAL A 259 -26.36 -3.68 -4.62
N GLU A 260 -25.54 -4.74 -4.63
CA GLU A 260 -24.84 -5.20 -3.44
C GLU A 260 -23.62 -4.33 -3.14
N VAL A 261 -23.43 -3.96 -1.86
CA VAL A 261 -22.26 -3.20 -1.40
C VAL A 261 -21.36 -4.11 -0.59
N ARG A 262 -20.06 -4.13 -0.92
CA ARG A 262 -19.03 -4.92 -0.26
C ARG A 262 -17.87 -4.05 0.20
N SER A 263 -17.18 -4.51 1.24
CA SER A 263 -16.13 -3.74 1.86
C SER A 263 -14.75 -4.26 1.50
N LEU A 264 -13.85 -3.35 1.11
CA LEU A 264 -12.42 -3.59 0.96
C LEU A 264 -11.64 -2.74 1.97
N SER A 265 -10.45 -3.16 2.31
CA SER A 265 -9.53 -2.40 3.14
C SER A 265 -8.80 -1.36 2.29
N HIS A 266 -8.70 -0.14 2.80
CA HIS A 266 -7.83 0.87 2.20
C HIS A 266 -6.35 0.69 2.57
N MET A 267 -6.02 -0.23 3.49
CA MET A 267 -4.68 -0.61 3.95
C MET A 267 -3.89 0.49 4.67
N THR A 268 -4.41 1.69 4.82
CA THR A 268 -3.72 2.79 5.50
C THR A 268 -4.13 2.95 6.96
N ASN A 269 -5.21 2.26 7.38
CA ASN A 269 -5.73 2.28 8.73
C ASN A 269 -5.37 0.97 9.46
N GLY A 270 -4.81 1.06 10.66
CA GLY A 270 -4.47 -0.10 11.47
C GLY A 270 -3.04 -0.08 11.99
N PRO A 271 -2.65 -1.10 12.77
CA PRO A 271 -1.35 -1.12 13.42
C PRO A 271 -0.21 -1.25 12.40
N TYR A 272 0.93 -0.63 12.73
CA TYR A 272 2.16 -0.80 11.99
C TYR A 272 2.82 -2.13 12.35
N GLU A 273 2.63 -3.14 11.49
CA GLU A 273 3.14 -4.50 11.68
C GLU A 273 3.86 -4.97 10.41
N ALA A 274 4.93 -5.75 10.59
CA ALA A 274 5.69 -6.30 9.47
C ALA A 274 4.84 -7.18 8.53
N ASN A 275 3.81 -7.84 9.04
CA ASN A 275 2.86 -8.65 8.26
C ASN A 275 1.50 -7.95 8.04
N GLY A 276 1.41 -6.63 8.30
CA GLY A 276 0.18 -5.87 8.17
C GLY A 276 -0.35 -5.89 6.74
N PHE A 277 0.52 -5.65 5.76
CA PHE A 277 0.14 -5.66 4.35
C PHE A 277 -0.43 -7.02 3.91
N GLU A 278 0.22 -8.14 4.27
CA GLU A 278 -0.28 -9.48 3.90
C GLU A 278 -1.65 -9.79 4.47
N LYS A 279 -1.92 -9.33 5.70
CA LYS A 279 -3.22 -9.50 6.34
C LYS A 279 -4.31 -8.76 5.57
N PHE A 280 -4.07 -7.48 5.25
CA PHE A 280 -5.06 -6.65 4.57
C PHE A 280 -5.27 -7.05 3.12
N ILE A 281 -4.20 -7.28 2.36
CA ILE A 281 -4.33 -7.68 0.95
C ILE A 281 -5.02 -9.04 0.81
N LYS A 282 -4.79 -9.97 1.76
CA LYS A 282 -5.49 -11.25 1.76
C LYS A 282 -6.99 -11.07 1.96
N ILE A 283 -7.42 -10.22 2.89
CA ILE A 283 -8.84 -9.91 3.12
C ILE A 283 -9.47 -9.38 1.83
N ASP A 284 -8.79 -8.47 1.15
CA ASP A 284 -9.30 -7.86 -0.08
C ASP A 284 -9.36 -8.86 -1.23
N LEU A 285 -8.33 -9.68 -1.41
CA LEU A 285 -8.33 -10.76 -2.40
C LEU A 285 -9.47 -11.75 -2.16
N ASP A 286 -9.66 -12.19 -0.90
CA ASP A 286 -10.73 -13.12 -0.52
C ASP A 286 -12.12 -12.50 -0.81
N GLU A 287 -12.32 -11.20 -0.53
CA GLU A 287 -13.60 -10.53 -0.77
C GLU A 287 -13.90 -10.37 -2.27
N VAL A 288 -12.88 -10.04 -3.09
CA VAL A 288 -13.05 -9.99 -4.55
C VAL A 288 -13.38 -11.38 -5.11
N VAL A 289 -12.68 -12.42 -4.66
CA VAL A 289 -12.97 -13.82 -5.03
C VAL A 289 -14.41 -14.19 -4.69
N LYS A 290 -14.87 -13.88 -3.49
CA LYS A 290 -16.24 -14.12 -3.04
C LYS A 290 -17.25 -13.38 -3.93
N ALA A 291 -16.98 -12.12 -4.25
CA ALA A 291 -17.81 -11.33 -5.14
C ALA A 291 -17.97 -11.99 -6.53
N ILE A 292 -16.85 -12.43 -7.12
CA ILE A 292 -16.87 -13.11 -8.42
C ILE A 292 -17.70 -14.41 -8.35
N LYS A 293 -17.49 -15.23 -7.31
CA LYS A 293 -18.24 -16.50 -7.12
C LYS A 293 -19.74 -16.26 -6.98
N ASP A 294 -20.14 -15.23 -6.23
CA ASP A 294 -21.55 -14.93 -6.01
C ASP A 294 -22.22 -14.41 -7.28
N VAL A 295 -21.54 -13.57 -8.07
CA VAL A 295 -22.04 -13.14 -9.39
C VAL A 295 -22.11 -14.29 -10.37
N ALA A 296 -21.10 -15.17 -10.42
CA ALA A 296 -21.11 -16.37 -11.24
C ALA A 296 -22.32 -17.25 -10.93
N LYS A 297 -22.59 -17.49 -9.64
CA LYS A 297 -23.75 -18.27 -9.18
C LYS A 297 -25.08 -17.62 -9.60
N LYS A 298 -25.22 -16.30 -9.44
CA LYS A 298 -26.42 -15.54 -9.85
C LYS A 298 -26.67 -15.64 -11.37
N ARG A 299 -25.62 -15.75 -12.18
CA ARG A 299 -25.69 -15.85 -13.65
C ARG A 299 -25.74 -17.30 -14.17
N GLY A 300 -25.77 -18.28 -13.29
CA GLY A 300 -25.84 -19.70 -13.66
C GLY A 300 -24.54 -20.31 -14.17
N ASN A 301 -23.42 -19.63 -14.01
CA ASN A 301 -22.09 -20.17 -14.27
C ASN A 301 -21.77 -21.21 -13.17
N LYS A 302 -21.50 -22.46 -13.58
CA LYS A 302 -21.13 -23.56 -12.67
C LYS A 302 -19.62 -23.72 -12.62
#